data_af998031dfeee07f741ef0ab449b932f
#
_entry.id   af998031dfeee07f741ef0ab449b932f
#
_cell.length_a   1.000
_cell.length_b   1.000
_cell.length_c   1.000
_cell.angle_alpha   90.00
_cell.angle_beta   90.00
_cell.angle_gamma   90.00
#
_symmetry.space_group_name_H-M   'P 1'
#
loop_
_entity.id
_entity.type
_entity.pdbx_description
1 polymer ?
#
loop_
_entity_poly.entity_id
_entity_poly.type
_entity_poly.pdbx_seq_one_letter_code
_entity_poly.pdbx_strand_id
1 'polypeptide(L)'
;MKSMRLASLRLLPVTASLALLAGCSVLGGKQRDPVTIYAPQVSVAPDPSWPSVTWQLAVSKPTAARVVDSPRISVRPVPGELQVYRGVTWSQPSTDLIETTVLRALEDSGKIPAVARAGSGMRADYRLIMDLRRYESDYAGNALPSATIELNAKLMHNSEQRIVASRTFLQVEPSAGVEVPQVATAFDTALEKLGSEVVGWVLTTGEADAKSKR
;
A
#
# COMPACT_ATOMS: atom_id res chain seq x y z
N MET A 1 -39.39 -78.17 -18.90
CA MET A 1 -40.07 -76.89 -18.72
C MET A 1 -39.92 -76.47 -17.30
N LYS A 2 -39.58 -75.17 -17.04
CA LYS A 2 -39.23 -74.46 -15.75
C LYS A 2 -37.74 -74.38 -15.51
N SER A 3 -37.20 -73.22 -15.69
CA SER A 3 -36.76 -72.24 -14.72
C SER A 3 -35.65 -71.36 -15.30
N MET A 4 -36.06 -70.27 -15.85
CA MET A 4 -35.10 -69.25 -16.35
C MET A 4 -35.78 -67.90 -16.26
N ARG A 5 -35.96 -67.38 -15.05
CA ARG A 5 -36.39 -66.00 -14.80
C ARG A 5 -36.10 -65.55 -13.36
N LEU A 6 -34.81 -65.46 -12.92
CA LEU A 6 -34.49 -64.86 -11.58
C LEU A 6 -33.11 -64.24 -11.51
N ALA A 7 -32.41 -64.05 -12.61
CA ALA A 7 -31.04 -63.50 -12.59
C ALA A 7 -30.95 -62.01 -12.97
N SER A 8 -32.04 -61.40 -13.51
CA SER A 8 -31.98 -60.02 -14.05
C SER A 8 -32.38 -58.91 -13.11
N LEU A 9 -32.85 -59.22 -11.87
CA LEU A 9 -33.39 -58.21 -10.97
C LEU A 9 -32.39 -57.71 -9.88
N ARG A 10 -31.19 -58.30 -9.80
CA ARG A 10 -30.18 -57.92 -8.80
C ARG A 10 -29.08 -56.97 -9.30
N LEU A 11 -29.02 -56.72 -10.61
CA LEU A 11 -28.01 -55.83 -11.22
C LEU A 11 -28.43 -54.37 -11.30
N LEU A 12 -29.72 -54.05 -11.19
CA LEU A 12 -30.20 -52.67 -11.28
C LEU A 12 -29.76 -51.75 -10.11
N PRO A 13 -29.67 -52.18 -8.84
CA PRO A 13 -29.26 -51.30 -7.77
C PRO A 13 -27.75 -50.95 -7.74
N VAL A 14 -26.90 -51.82 -8.32
CA VAL A 14 -25.44 -51.58 -8.34
C VAL A 14 -25.07 -50.54 -9.39
N THR A 15 -25.72 -50.53 -10.55
CA THR A 15 -25.47 -49.52 -11.60
C THR A 15 -25.98 -48.14 -11.20
N ALA A 16 -27.09 -48.03 -10.44
CA ALA A 16 -27.61 -46.77 -9.93
C ALA A 16 -26.71 -46.14 -8.87
N SER A 17 -26.07 -46.96 -8.02
CA SER A 17 -25.11 -46.45 -7.01
C SER A 17 -23.81 -45.96 -7.62
N LEU A 18 -23.33 -46.51 -8.71
CA LEU A 18 -22.10 -46.05 -9.38
C LEU A 18 -22.31 -44.73 -10.13
N ALA A 19 -23.51 -44.44 -10.62
CA ALA A 19 -23.86 -43.18 -11.26
C ALA A 19 -23.94 -42.01 -10.32
N LEU A 20 -24.24 -42.22 -9.02
CA LEU A 20 -24.30 -41.20 -8.00
C LEU A 20 -22.91 -40.76 -7.49
N LEU A 21 -21.88 -41.60 -7.61
CA LEU A 21 -20.50 -41.25 -7.24
C LEU A 21 -19.75 -40.40 -8.33
N ALA A 22 -20.21 -40.48 -9.58
CA ALA A 22 -19.62 -39.71 -10.68
C ALA A 22 -20.05 -38.21 -10.69
N GLY A 23 -21.09 -37.84 -9.93
CA GLY A 23 -21.64 -36.49 -9.91
C GLY A 23 -20.86 -35.48 -9.06
N CYS A 24 -19.95 -35.91 -8.19
CA CYS A 24 -19.23 -35.00 -7.30
C CYS A 24 -17.97 -34.36 -7.89
N SER A 25 -17.52 -34.76 -9.05
CA SER A 25 -16.31 -34.21 -9.68
C SER A 25 -16.57 -33.01 -10.61
N VAL A 26 -17.81 -32.62 -10.84
CA VAL A 26 -18.19 -31.49 -11.74
C VAL A 26 -18.31 -30.15 -10.95
N LEU A 27 -18.24 -30.18 -9.63
CA LEU A 27 -18.05 -28.96 -8.81
C LEU A 27 -16.55 -28.59 -8.73
N GLY A 28 -15.84 -28.71 -9.85
CA GLY A 28 -14.48 -28.21 -10.02
C GLY A 28 -14.46 -26.72 -9.64
N GLY A 29 -13.91 -26.43 -8.47
CA GLY A 29 -13.71 -25.06 -8.03
C GLY A 29 -13.08 -24.27 -9.16
N LYS A 30 -13.66 -23.14 -9.54
CA LYS A 30 -13.05 -22.19 -10.47
C LYS A 30 -11.61 -22.00 -10.02
N GLN A 31 -10.66 -22.52 -10.78
CA GLN A 31 -9.25 -22.25 -10.56
C GLN A 31 -9.12 -20.71 -10.52
N ARG A 32 -8.77 -20.17 -9.36
CA ARG A 32 -8.58 -18.73 -9.24
C ARG A 32 -7.41 -18.37 -10.14
N ASP A 33 -7.62 -17.42 -11.02
CA ASP A 33 -6.53 -16.89 -11.83
C ASP A 33 -5.38 -16.46 -10.92
N PRO A 34 -4.12 -16.74 -11.30
CA PRO A 34 -2.97 -16.33 -10.52
C PRO A 34 -2.97 -14.81 -10.33
N VAL A 35 -2.67 -14.36 -9.11
CA VAL A 35 -2.55 -12.95 -8.78
C VAL A 35 -1.08 -12.57 -8.76
N THR A 36 -0.69 -11.57 -9.56
CA THR A 36 0.65 -10.98 -9.50
C THR A 36 0.73 -9.98 -8.35
N ILE A 37 1.74 -10.14 -7.49
CA ILE A 37 1.98 -9.27 -6.36
C ILE A 37 3.13 -8.33 -6.69
N TYR A 38 2.87 -7.02 -6.65
CA TYR A 38 3.88 -5.99 -6.80
C TYR A 38 4.37 -5.57 -5.40
N ALA A 39 5.67 -5.60 -5.20
CA ALA A 39 6.33 -5.25 -3.94
C ALA A 39 7.32 -4.12 -4.21
N PRO A 40 6.93 -2.85 -4.03
CA PRO A 40 7.81 -1.70 -4.21
C PRO A 40 9.11 -1.85 -3.41
N GLN A 41 10.24 -1.63 -4.09
CA GLN A 41 11.57 -1.62 -3.48
C GLN A 41 12.14 -0.20 -3.58
N VAL A 42 11.61 0.66 -2.71
CA VAL A 42 11.98 2.08 -2.70
C VAL A 42 13.18 2.30 -1.80
N SER A 43 14.19 2.98 -2.33
CA SER A 43 15.35 3.45 -1.57
C SER A 43 15.49 4.95 -1.77
N VAL A 44 15.36 5.71 -0.68
CA VAL A 44 15.49 7.17 -0.70
C VAL A 44 16.93 7.54 -0.36
N ALA A 45 17.65 8.11 -1.32
CA ALA A 45 19.00 8.59 -1.08
C ALA A 45 18.98 9.79 -0.10
N PRO A 46 19.84 9.80 0.95
CA PRO A 46 19.95 10.93 1.85
C PRO A 46 20.41 12.19 1.13
N ASP A 47 19.69 13.31 1.29
CA ASP A 47 20.11 14.60 0.77
C ASP A 47 21.13 15.23 1.73
N PRO A 48 22.33 15.65 1.25
CA PRO A 48 23.33 16.31 2.06
C PRO A 48 22.84 17.62 2.73
N SER A 49 21.85 18.30 2.15
CA SER A 49 21.26 19.53 2.67
C SER A 49 20.36 19.30 3.91
N TRP A 50 19.95 18.08 4.18
CA TRP A 50 19.12 17.78 5.35
C TRP A 50 19.91 18.03 6.66
N PRO A 51 19.32 18.74 7.64
CA PRO A 51 19.97 18.96 8.90
C PRO A 51 20.12 17.67 9.70
N SER A 52 21.23 17.52 10.40
CA SER A 52 21.35 16.53 11.47
C SER A 52 20.68 17.07 12.73
N VAL A 53 19.84 16.25 13.35
CA VAL A 53 19.03 16.64 14.50
C VAL A 53 19.41 15.86 15.75
N THR A 54 18.99 16.31 16.93
CA THR A 54 19.29 15.68 18.23
C THR A 54 18.03 15.12 18.92
N TRP A 55 16.87 15.32 18.33
CA TRP A 55 15.57 14.87 18.80
C TRP A 55 15.15 13.54 18.15
N GLN A 56 14.14 12.89 18.72
CA GLN A 56 13.63 11.59 18.30
C GLN A 56 12.20 11.72 17.73
N LEU A 57 11.85 10.85 16.77
CA LEU A 57 10.58 10.90 16.07
C LEU A 57 9.80 9.58 16.18
N ALA A 58 8.51 9.69 16.50
CA ALA A 58 7.56 8.61 16.32
C ALA A 58 6.80 8.79 14.99
N VAL A 59 6.80 7.79 14.14
CA VAL A 59 6.03 7.77 12.88
C VAL A 59 4.73 7.03 13.13
N SER A 60 3.59 7.70 12.91
CA SER A 60 2.27 7.07 12.97
C SER A 60 1.91 6.47 11.61
N LYS A 61 1.30 5.29 11.61
CA LYS A 61 0.70 4.74 10.39
C LYS A 61 -0.28 5.77 9.82
N PRO A 62 -0.24 6.06 8.51
CA PRO A 62 -1.19 6.96 7.88
C PRO A 62 -2.63 6.50 8.07
N THR A 63 -3.54 7.44 8.30
CA THR A 63 -4.97 7.21 8.12
C THR A 63 -5.33 7.35 6.65
N ALA A 64 -6.33 6.62 6.20
CA ALA A 64 -6.87 6.75 4.84
C ALA A 64 -8.32 6.26 4.77
N ALA A 65 -9.04 6.66 3.74
CA ALA A 65 -10.32 6.04 3.40
C ALA A 65 -10.11 4.56 3.06
N ARG A 66 -11.07 3.69 3.41
CA ARG A 66 -10.96 2.23 3.22
C ARG A 66 -10.63 1.82 1.78
N VAL A 67 -11.10 2.58 0.80
CA VAL A 67 -10.84 2.31 -0.62
C VAL A 67 -9.38 2.58 -0.98
N VAL A 68 -8.74 3.52 -0.28
CA VAL A 68 -7.32 3.86 -0.43
C VAL A 68 -6.46 2.93 0.41
N ASP A 69 -6.86 2.64 1.67
CA ASP A 69 -6.18 1.69 2.56
C ASP A 69 -6.46 0.24 2.13
N SER A 70 -5.90 -0.14 1.02
CA SER A 70 -6.11 -1.46 0.39
C SER A 70 -4.85 -1.91 -0.34
N PRO A 71 -4.58 -3.22 -0.40
CA PRO A 71 -3.53 -3.74 -1.27
C PRO A 71 -3.92 -3.75 -2.76
N ARG A 72 -5.14 -3.37 -3.13
CA ARG A 72 -5.56 -3.31 -4.53
C ARG A 72 -4.91 -2.12 -5.22
N ILE A 73 -4.47 -2.33 -6.46
CA ILE A 73 -3.95 -1.24 -7.28
C ILE A 73 -5.14 -0.47 -7.87
N SER A 74 -5.38 0.71 -7.31
CA SER A 74 -6.49 1.57 -7.72
C SER A 74 -6.17 2.30 -9.01
N VAL A 75 -7.20 2.49 -9.86
CA VAL A 75 -7.12 3.25 -11.10
C VAL A 75 -8.32 4.19 -11.21
N ARG A 76 -8.08 5.43 -11.63
CA ARG A 76 -9.09 6.45 -11.92
C ARG A 76 -9.12 6.72 -13.43
N PRO A 77 -9.99 6.03 -14.19
CA PRO A 77 -10.06 6.22 -15.64
C PRO A 77 -10.66 7.58 -16.02
N VAL A 78 -11.63 8.06 -15.23
CA VAL A 78 -12.28 9.36 -15.41
C VAL A 78 -12.57 10.00 -14.05
N PRO A 79 -12.75 11.33 -13.98
CA PRO A 79 -13.12 12.01 -12.73
C PRO A 79 -14.39 11.41 -12.10
N GLY A 80 -14.33 11.19 -10.77
CA GLY A 80 -15.46 10.63 -10.00
C GLY A 80 -15.56 9.11 -10.01
N GLU A 81 -14.78 8.39 -10.83
CA GLU A 81 -14.79 6.93 -10.91
C GLU A 81 -13.49 6.33 -10.38
N LEU A 82 -13.59 5.35 -9.52
CA LEU A 82 -12.44 4.58 -9.02
C LEU A 82 -12.69 3.09 -9.27
N GLN A 83 -11.73 2.47 -9.94
CA GLN A 83 -11.69 1.04 -10.24
C GLN A 83 -10.42 0.40 -9.65
N VAL A 84 -10.22 -0.90 -9.89
CA VAL A 84 -8.99 -1.62 -9.53
C VAL A 84 -8.52 -2.46 -10.71
N TYR A 85 -7.21 -2.58 -10.87
CA TYR A 85 -6.63 -3.51 -11.83
C TYR A 85 -6.94 -4.96 -11.43
N ARG A 86 -7.29 -5.80 -12.40
CA ARG A 86 -7.63 -7.21 -12.17
C ARG A 86 -6.37 -8.08 -12.13
N GLY A 87 -6.39 -9.12 -11.30
CA GLY A 87 -5.32 -10.13 -11.26
C GLY A 87 -4.00 -9.63 -10.68
N VAL A 88 -3.99 -8.44 -10.08
CA VAL A 88 -2.79 -7.81 -9.51
C VAL A 88 -3.07 -7.18 -8.15
N THR A 89 -2.04 -7.06 -7.32
CA THR A 89 -2.15 -6.44 -5.99
C THR A 89 -0.79 -5.92 -5.54
N TRP A 90 -0.79 -4.93 -4.65
CA TRP A 90 0.38 -4.59 -3.84
C TRP A 90 0.67 -5.69 -2.82
N SER A 91 1.92 -5.82 -2.38
CA SER A 91 2.33 -6.74 -1.32
C SER A 91 1.74 -6.39 0.06
N GLN A 92 1.32 -5.14 0.25
CA GLN A 92 0.72 -4.63 1.48
C GLN A 92 -0.19 -3.43 1.18
N PRO A 93 -1.08 -3.01 2.10
CA PRO A 93 -1.88 -1.80 1.94
C PRO A 93 -1.04 -0.55 1.67
N SER A 94 -1.59 0.42 0.95
CA SER A 94 -0.91 1.67 0.60
C SER A 94 -0.41 2.45 1.82
N THR A 95 -1.15 2.43 2.93
CA THR A 95 -0.73 3.08 4.18
C THR A 95 0.52 2.44 4.77
N ASP A 96 0.67 1.11 4.67
CA ASP A 96 1.88 0.40 5.12
C ASP A 96 3.07 0.69 4.19
N LEU A 97 2.83 0.83 2.87
CA LEU A 97 3.86 1.25 1.92
C LEU A 97 4.41 2.63 2.26
N ILE A 98 3.54 3.61 2.51
CA ILE A 98 3.91 4.97 2.88
C ILE A 98 4.66 4.99 4.21
N GLU A 99 4.11 4.35 5.27
CA GLU A 99 4.77 4.30 6.58
C GLU A 99 6.17 3.70 6.47
N THR A 100 6.30 2.58 5.76
CA THR A 100 7.59 1.88 5.61
C THR A 100 8.59 2.71 4.82
N THR A 101 8.16 3.37 3.74
CA THR A 101 9.02 4.25 2.93
C THR A 101 9.57 5.40 3.76
N VAL A 102 8.70 6.11 4.49
CA VAL A 102 9.10 7.26 5.31
C VAL A 102 9.99 6.82 6.48
N LEU A 103 9.63 5.74 7.18
CA LEU A 103 10.39 5.23 8.31
C LEU A 103 11.81 4.85 7.87
N ARG A 104 11.95 4.03 6.82
CA ARG A 104 13.26 3.61 6.32
C ARG A 104 14.09 4.78 5.81
N ALA A 105 13.48 5.70 5.07
CA ALA A 105 14.19 6.88 4.59
C ALA A 105 14.75 7.75 5.73
N LEU A 106 14.04 7.85 6.87
CA LEU A 106 14.54 8.50 8.10
C LEU A 106 15.68 7.69 8.74
N GLU A 107 15.53 6.38 8.89
CA GLU A 107 16.55 5.49 9.45
C GLU A 107 17.84 5.55 8.62
N ASP A 108 17.73 5.40 7.32
CA ASP A 108 18.85 5.34 6.38
C ASP A 108 19.51 6.71 6.18
N SER A 109 18.82 7.81 6.50
CA SER A 109 19.37 9.17 6.36
C SER A 109 20.60 9.42 7.24
N GLY A 110 20.72 8.74 8.37
CA GLY A 110 21.74 9.03 9.38
C GLY A 110 21.66 10.43 10.00
N LYS A 111 20.55 11.15 9.76
CA LYS A 111 20.36 12.55 10.20
C LYS A 111 19.61 12.67 11.53
N ILE A 112 19.00 11.59 12.00
CA ILE A 112 18.20 11.53 13.22
C ILE A 112 18.70 10.39 14.13
N PRO A 113 18.87 10.64 15.46
CA PRO A 113 19.44 9.63 16.37
C PRO A 113 18.53 8.42 16.59
N ALA A 114 17.20 8.61 16.54
CA ALA A 114 16.23 7.53 16.67
C ALA A 114 14.90 7.88 16.00
N VAL A 115 14.36 6.92 15.30
CA VAL A 115 13.00 6.95 14.73
C VAL A 115 12.36 5.58 14.94
N ALA A 116 11.07 5.54 15.26
CA ALA A 116 10.35 4.28 15.41
C ALA A 116 8.87 4.47 15.09
N ARG A 117 8.15 3.36 14.88
CA ARG A 117 6.69 3.41 14.76
C ARG A 117 6.05 3.89 16.06
N ALA A 118 5.00 4.67 15.94
CA ALA A 118 4.19 5.06 17.09
C ALA A 118 3.66 3.78 17.81
N GLY A 119 3.73 3.79 19.15
CA GLY A 119 3.37 2.61 19.93
C GLY A 119 4.51 1.64 20.24
N SER A 120 5.73 1.89 19.75
CA SER A 120 6.93 1.08 20.06
C SER A 120 7.43 1.21 21.50
N GLY A 121 6.87 2.11 22.30
CA GLY A 121 7.35 2.43 23.66
C GLY A 121 8.48 3.47 23.69
N MET A 122 9.02 3.91 22.55
CA MET A 122 10.01 4.96 22.48
C MET A 122 9.44 6.31 22.91
N ARG A 123 10.17 7.03 23.75
CA ARG A 123 9.87 8.43 24.09
C ARG A 123 10.38 9.34 22.98
N ALA A 124 9.49 9.74 22.09
CA ALA A 124 9.82 10.64 21.00
C ALA A 124 9.48 12.08 21.34
N ASP A 125 10.33 13.02 20.92
CA ASP A 125 10.09 14.47 21.06
C ASP A 125 9.00 14.94 20.11
N TYR A 126 8.99 14.37 18.90
CA TYR A 126 8.01 14.69 17.86
C TYR A 126 7.28 13.45 17.38
N ARG A 127 6.09 13.68 16.80
CA ARG A 127 5.30 12.66 16.13
C ARG A 127 4.93 13.15 14.73
N LEU A 128 5.14 12.29 13.75
CA LEU A 128 4.65 12.47 12.39
C LEU A 128 3.27 11.80 12.28
N ILE A 129 2.26 12.61 11.98
CA ILE A 129 0.88 12.19 11.76
C ILE A 129 0.61 12.38 10.28
N MET A 130 0.07 11.34 9.62
CA MET A 130 -0.12 11.31 8.18
C MET A 130 -1.56 10.94 7.82
N ASP A 131 -2.08 11.54 6.75
CA ASP A 131 -3.38 11.27 6.15
C ASP A 131 -3.19 11.08 4.65
N LEU A 132 -3.33 9.82 4.19
CA LEU A 132 -3.18 9.44 2.79
C LEU A 132 -4.52 9.63 2.07
N ARG A 133 -4.58 10.62 1.20
CA ARG A 133 -5.80 11.02 0.50
C ARG A 133 -5.95 10.32 -0.85
N ARG A 134 -4.83 10.13 -1.56
CA ARG A 134 -4.80 9.49 -2.88
C ARG A 134 -3.62 8.55 -2.98
N TYR A 135 -3.86 7.37 -3.55
CA TYR A 135 -2.85 6.40 -3.95
C TYR A 135 -3.42 5.61 -5.12
N GLU A 136 -3.30 6.17 -6.32
CA GLU A 136 -4.04 5.68 -7.48
C GLU A 136 -3.31 5.97 -8.79
N SER A 137 -3.54 5.13 -9.79
CA SER A 137 -3.19 5.39 -11.18
C SER A 137 -4.26 6.29 -11.78
N ASP A 138 -3.95 7.56 -12.04
CA ASP A 138 -4.93 8.56 -12.50
C ASP A 138 -4.67 8.98 -13.93
N TYR A 139 -5.67 8.79 -14.78
CA TYR A 139 -5.60 9.24 -16.17
C TYR A 139 -5.78 10.75 -16.31
N ALA A 140 -6.56 11.39 -15.43
CA ALA A 140 -6.83 12.84 -15.47
C ALA A 140 -7.22 13.37 -16.86
N GLY A 141 -7.89 12.53 -17.67
CA GLY A 141 -8.26 12.83 -19.07
C GLY A 141 -7.17 12.61 -20.11
N ASN A 142 -6.00 12.11 -19.72
CA ASN A 142 -4.88 11.79 -20.62
C ASN A 142 -4.97 10.36 -21.18
N ALA A 143 -4.20 10.06 -22.22
CA ALA A 143 -4.12 8.72 -22.79
C ALA A 143 -3.31 7.75 -21.90
N LEU A 144 -2.33 8.26 -21.14
CA LEU A 144 -1.49 7.51 -20.21
C LEU A 144 -1.80 7.95 -18.77
N PRO A 145 -1.81 7.02 -17.82
CA PRO A 145 -2.02 7.36 -16.42
C PRO A 145 -0.75 7.88 -15.76
N SER A 146 -0.92 8.51 -14.62
CA SER A 146 0.17 8.87 -13.71
C SER A 146 -0.04 8.19 -12.35
N ALA A 147 1.03 7.70 -11.74
CA ALA A 147 1.01 7.33 -10.33
C ALA A 147 0.81 8.60 -9.51
N THR A 148 -0.33 8.70 -8.81
CA THR A 148 -0.71 9.88 -8.04
C THR A 148 -0.80 9.53 -6.58
N ILE A 149 0.03 10.20 -5.76
CA ILE A 149 0.06 10.05 -4.30
C ILE A 149 -0.15 11.41 -3.67
N GLU A 150 -1.22 11.57 -2.87
CA GLU A 150 -1.49 12.77 -2.09
C GLU A 150 -1.48 12.43 -0.61
N LEU A 151 -0.55 13.03 0.13
CA LEU A 151 -0.32 12.80 1.56
C LEU A 151 -0.33 14.13 2.31
N ASN A 152 -1.21 14.30 3.28
CA ASN A 152 -1.10 15.37 4.26
C ASN A 152 -0.28 14.86 5.45
N ALA A 153 0.76 15.61 5.82
CA ALA A 153 1.60 15.32 6.98
C ALA A 153 1.56 16.46 7.97
N LYS A 154 1.55 16.12 9.27
CA LYS A 154 1.61 17.06 10.39
C LYS A 154 2.73 16.63 11.32
N LEU A 155 3.61 17.56 11.65
CA LEU A 155 4.61 17.35 12.68
C LEU A 155 4.06 17.90 14.01
N MET A 156 3.97 17.04 15.03
CA MET A 156 3.45 17.38 16.34
C MET A 156 4.57 17.29 17.38
N HIS A 157 4.71 18.29 18.22
CA HIS A 157 5.58 18.24 19.40
C HIS A 157 4.88 17.46 20.50
N ASN A 158 5.46 16.33 20.94
CA ASN A 158 4.77 15.36 21.79
C ASN A 158 4.43 15.90 23.19
N SER A 159 5.38 16.54 23.88
CA SER A 159 5.12 17.01 25.26
C SER A 159 4.12 18.17 25.30
N GLU A 160 4.11 19.02 24.27
CA GLU A 160 3.20 20.17 24.20
C GLU A 160 1.87 19.85 23.53
N GLN A 161 1.74 18.68 22.89
CA GLN A 161 0.59 18.28 22.08
C GLN A 161 0.20 19.33 21.02
N ARG A 162 1.21 20.06 20.50
CA ARG A 162 1.06 21.17 19.56
C ARG A 162 1.50 20.73 18.16
N ILE A 163 0.70 21.05 17.16
CA ILE A 163 1.13 20.92 15.76
C ILE A 163 2.15 22.00 15.44
N VAL A 164 3.36 21.60 15.10
CA VAL A 164 4.46 22.48 14.68
C VAL A 164 4.17 23.03 13.29
N ALA A 165 3.86 22.15 12.35
CA ALA A 165 3.53 22.49 10.98
C ALA A 165 2.69 21.40 10.33
N SER A 166 2.03 21.74 9.22
CA SER A 166 1.30 20.83 8.36
C SER A 166 1.63 21.14 6.90
N ARG A 167 1.83 20.09 6.09
CA ARG A 167 2.06 20.21 4.65
C ARG A 167 1.35 19.09 3.90
N THR A 168 0.80 19.40 2.73
CA THR A 168 0.30 18.41 1.78
C THR A 168 1.35 18.22 0.69
N PHE A 169 1.71 16.96 0.45
CA PHE A 169 2.61 16.51 -0.59
C PHE A 169 1.78 15.86 -1.70
N LEU A 170 2.07 16.22 -2.93
CA LEU A 170 1.42 15.64 -4.11
C LEU A 170 2.51 15.20 -5.09
N GLN A 171 2.59 13.90 -5.32
CA GLN A 171 3.43 13.33 -6.36
C GLN A 171 2.54 12.88 -7.52
N VAL A 172 2.91 13.28 -8.71
CA VAL A 172 2.25 12.86 -9.96
C VAL A 172 3.35 12.42 -10.92
N GLU A 173 3.55 11.10 -11.01
CA GLU A 173 4.61 10.52 -11.84
C GLU A 173 3.99 9.84 -13.05
N PRO A 174 4.28 10.33 -14.28
CA PRO A 174 3.74 9.73 -15.49
C PRO A 174 4.21 8.28 -15.67
N SER A 175 3.27 7.39 -16.02
CA SER A 175 3.61 6.03 -16.41
C SER A 175 4.11 6.00 -17.86
N ALA A 176 5.09 5.12 -18.14
CA ALA A 176 5.59 4.92 -19.50
C ALA A 176 4.58 4.24 -20.44
N GLY A 177 3.48 3.71 -19.90
CA GLY A 177 2.41 3.05 -20.64
C GLY A 177 1.23 2.70 -19.75
N VAL A 178 0.27 1.94 -20.29
CA VAL A 178 -0.96 1.54 -19.63
C VAL A 178 -0.86 0.21 -18.88
N GLU A 179 0.19 -0.55 -19.13
CA GLU A 179 0.38 -1.87 -18.53
C GLU A 179 0.79 -1.76 -17.05
N VAL A 180 0.29 -2.67 -16.23
CA VAL A 180 0.50 -2.63 -14.77
C VAL A 180 1.99 -2.58 -14.36
N PRO A 181 2.93 -3.31 -15.00
CA PRO A 181 4.35 -3.18 -14.68
C PRO A 181 4.88 -1.75 -14.80
N GLN A 182 4.47 -1.02 -15.85
CA GLN A 182 4.87 0.37 -16.10
C GLN A 182 4.25 1.32 -15.06
N VAL A 183 2.98 1.08 -14.72
CA VAL A 183 2.30 1.80 -13.63
C VAL A 183 2.99 1.57 -12.29
N ALA A 184 3.36 0.32 -11.97
CA ALA A 184 4.07 -0.01 -10.74
C ALA A 184 5.43 0.69 -10.64
N THR A 185 6.20 0.75 -11.75
CA THR A 185 7.46 1.50 -11.80
C THR A 185 7.25 3.01 -11.55
N ALA A 186 6.17 3.59 -12.07
CA ALA A 186 5.84 4.99 -11.78
C ALA A 186 5.51 5.21 -10.28
N PHE A 187 4.86 4.25 -9.62
CA PHE A 187 4.65 4.30 -8.17
C PHE A 187 5.96 4.20 -7.38
N ASP A 188 6.93 3.38 -7.81
CA ASP A 188 8.24 3.30 -7.14
C ASP A 188 8.92 4.67 -7.16
N THR A 189 8.94 5.34 -8.32
CA THR A 189 9.49 6.70 -8.46
C THR A 189 8.72 7.73 -7.63
N ALA A 190 7.39 7.67 -7.64
CA ALA A 190 6.55 8.56 -6.85
C ALA A 190 6.77 8.40 -5.33
N LEU A 191 6.92 7.16 -4.86
CA LEU A 191 7.22 6.85 -3.46
C LEU A 191 8.62 7.35 -3.04
N GLU A 192 9.63 7.20 -3.90
CA GLU A 192 10.98 7.69 -3.65
C GLU A 192 10.97 9.22 -3.49
N LYS A 193 10.35 9.95 -4.42
CA LYS A 193 10.22 11.40 -4.36
C LYS A 193 9.44 11.86 -3.13
N LEU A 194 8.31 11.20 -2.85
CA LEU A 194 7.51 11.49 -1.66
C LEU A 194 8.32 11.29 -0.38
N GLY A 195 9.01 10.16 -0.26
CA GLY A 195 9.86 9.86 0.91
C GLY A 195 10.92 10.93 1.13
N SER A 196 11.62 11.31 0.07
CA SER A 196 12.64 12.38 0.11
C SER A 196 12.07 13.72 0.58
N GLU A 197 10.94 14.15 0.01
CA GLU A 197 10.31 15.42 0.38
C GLU A 197 9.78 15.43 1.81
N VAL A 198 9.13 14.34 2.25
CA VAL A 198 8.60 14.21 3.62
C VAL A 198 9.73 14.24 4.64
N VAL A 199 10.80 13.47 4.42
CA VAL A 199 11.95 13.39 5.31
C VAL A 199 12.64 14.76 5.42
N GLY A 200 12.96 15.39 4.30
CA GLY A 200 13.57 16.73 4.29
C GLY A 200 12.72 17.77 5.02
N TRP A 201 11.40 17.74 4.80
CA TRP A 201 10.47 18.65 5.49
C TRP A 201 10.41 18.37 6.99
N VAL A 202 10.34 17.11 7.41
CA VAL A 202 10.30 16.73 8.83
C VAL A 202 11.56 17.20 9.57
N LEU A 203 12.73 16.87 9.01
CA LEU A 203 14.01 17.22 9.62
C LEU A 203 14.19 18.75 9.73
N THR A 204 13.90 19.48 8.65
CA THR A 204 14.04 20.95 8.61
C THR A 204 13.06 21.63 9.56
N THR A 205 11.81 21.19 9.56
CA THR A 205 10.75 21.79 10.39
C THR A 205 10.98 21.52 11.87
N GLY A 206 11.31 20.28 12.23
CA GLY A 206 11.59 19.91 13.63
C GLY A 206 12.83 20.61 14.17
N GLU A 207 13.88 20.76 13.37
CA GLU A 207 15.09 21.47 13.78
C GLU A 207 14.86 22.99 13.98
N ALA A 208 14.02 23.59 13.13
CA ALA A 208 13.63 24.98 13.28
C ALA A 208 12.84 25.20 14.59
N ASP A 209 11.87 24.32 14.90
CA ASP A 209 11.10 24.38 16.16
C ASP A 209 12.00 24.14 17.37
N ALA A 210 12.89 23.16 17.34
CA ALA A 210 13.82 22.87 18.44
C ALA A 210 14.77 24.03 18.73
N LYS A 211 15.25 24.73 17.67
CA LYS A 211 16.12 25.93 17.84
C LYS A 211 15.39 27.13 18.38
N SER A 212 14.11 27.30 18.07
CA SER A 212 13.31 28.45 18.55
C SER A 212 13.07 28.45 20.06
N LYS A 213 13.34 27.32 20.74
CA LYS A 213 13.12 27.10 22.18
C LYS A 213 14.40 27.09 23.01
N ARG A 214 15.56 27.24 22.37
CA ARG A 214 16.88 27.40 23.02
C ARG A 214 17.21 28.86 23.22
#